data_2ed295c128a6e877952391efe736a959
#
_entry.id   2ed295c128a6e877952391efe736a959
#
_cell.length_a   1.000
_cell.length_b   1.000
_cell.length_c   1.000
_cell.angle_alpha   90.00
_cell.angle_beta   90.00
_cell.angle_gamma   90.00
#
_symmetry.space_group_name_H-M   'P 1'
#
loop_
_entity.id
_entity.type
_entity.pdbx_description
1 polymer ?
#
loop_
_entity_poly.entity_id
_entity_poly.type
_entity_poly.pdbx_seq_one_letter_code
_entity_poly.pdbx_strand_id
1 'polypeptide(L)'
;MDSTKFVSRFGNMYDLLFLYKLYFNKAEWMSEFSLHKKVERDNLFYERTVSEFGEFPAELKIFCTMNEDDLTFLDTLYFDLLEQDIELTFQAFSAKLEEEEFLKQQVFRFYLGIDITGKTMLEIAEKVDGSYYSEEIKHLLLSFYIKPEKYQKVLIYDLISKEAMLTNYYQRNFKTVTKAQETFEEDNIDSFINSKKETLCSIALIAKNMIISREIGEYNVVILGSDYQEVLQERESDGEAPDLIGFGKVMSEQNRVVILDMLLEHKELSTSDIARRLKVSVNAAYYHLNMMTDIDMLFSRNEGRTVYFKINPNHFAAIRKALEKYM
;
A
#
# COMPACT_ATOMS: atom_id res chain seq x y z
N MET A 1 25.35 -5.53 -13.74
CA MET A 1 24.30 -6.23 -13.00
C MET A 1 24.67 -6.14 -11.55
N ASP A 2 24.16 -5.14 -10.85
CA ASP A 2 24.43 -4.98 -9.43
C ASP A 2 23.61 -6.03 -8.70
N SER A 3 24.26 -6.74 -7.78
CA SER A 3 23.75 -7.93 -7.12
C SER A 3 22.56 -7.56 -6.23
N THR A 4 21.40 -8.10 -6.53
CA THR A 4 20.27 -8.10 -5.59
C THR A 4 20.72 -8.75 -4.28
N LYS A 5 20.52 -8.05 -3.17
CA LYS A 5 20.90 -8.51 -1.85
C LYS A 5 19.65 -8.81 -1.02
N PHE A 6 19.57 -10.02 -0.46
CA PHE A 6 18.51 -10.38 0.47
C PHE A 6 18.79 -9.87 1.89
N VAL A 7 17.78 -9.18 2.46
CA VAL A 7 17.84 -8.55 3.79
C VAL A 7 16.56 -8.86 4.56
N SER A 8 16.58 -9.88 5.40
CA SER A 8 15.39 -10.42 6.08
C SER A 8 14.64 -9.40 6.95
N ARG A 9 15.32 -8.39 7.52
CA ARG A 9 14.72 -7.43 8.44
C ARG A 9 13.56 -6.63 7.83
N PHE A 10 13.58 -6.32 6.53
CA PHE A 10 12.50 -5.54 5.90
C PHE A 10 11.20 -6.34 5.84
N GLY A 11 11.27 -7.62 5.44
CA GLY A 11 10.10 -8.51 5.40
C GLY A 11 9.53 -8.75 6.79
N ASN A 12 10.41 -9.01 7.79
CA ASN A 12 9.98 -9.21 9.17
C ASN A 12 9.29 -7.97 9.74
N MET A 13 9.86 -6.78 9.55
CA MET A 13 9.25 -5.53 9.99
C MET A 13 7.95 -5.26 9.26
N TYR A 14 7.94 -5.45 7.94
CA TYR A 14 6.72 -5.23 7.16
C TYR A 14 5.60 -6.18 7.59
N ASP A 15 5.89 -7.47 7.79
CA ASP A 15 4.91 -8.43 8.30
C ASP A 15 4.38 -8.05 9.68
N LEU A 16 5.24 -7.53 10.57
CA LEU A 16 4.80 -7.05 11.87
C LEU A 16 3.78 -5.92 11.73
N LEU A 17 4.08 -4.89 10.92
CA LEU A 17 3.18 -3.77 10.71
C LEU A 17 1.92 -4.20 9.96
N PHE A 18 2.06 -5.11 9.01
CA PHE A 18 0.95 -5.65 8.24
C PHE A 18 -0.04 -6.46 9.10
N LEU A 19 0.40 -7.13 10.16
CA LEU A 19 -0.49 -7.78 11.14
C LEU A 19 -1.47 -6.78 11.77
N TYR A 20 -0.98 -5.60 12.18
CA TYR A 20 -1.81 -4.54 12.74
C TYR A 20 -2.77 -3.96 11.70
N LYS A 21 -2.25 -3.68 10.52
CA LYS A 21 -3.05 -3.20 9.39
C LYS A 21 -4.18 -4.16 9.06
N LEU A 22 -3.88 -5.45 8.92
CA LEU A 22 -4.83 -6.51 8.62
C LEU A 22 -5.92 -6.64 9.71
N TYR A 23 -5.55 -6.56 10.98
CA TYR A 23 -6.48 -6.71 12.09
C TYR A 23 -7.47 -5.55 12.20
N PHE A 24 -6.98 -4.33 12.13
CA PHE A 24 -7.80 -3.13 12.37
C PHE A 24 -8.59 -2.65 11.15
N ASN A 25 -8.20 -3.06 9.93
CA ASN A 25 -8.85 -2.63 8.68
C ASN A 25 -9.39 -3.82 7.87
N LYS A 26 -9.88 -4.85 8.55
CA LYS A 26 -10.39 -6.09 7.92
C LYS A 26 -11.47 -5.81 6.87
N ALA A 27 -12.41 -4.91 7.17
CA ALA A 27 -13.54 -4.65 6.29
C ALA A 27 -13.11 -3.99 4.97
N GLU A 28 -12.22 -3.00 5.06
CA GLU A 28 -11.63 -2.31 3.91
C GLU A 28 -10.81 -3.29 3.07
N TRP A 29 -9.92 -4.03 3.73
CA TRP A 29 -9.11 -5.06 3.10
C TRP A 29 -9.93 -6.11 2.36
N MET A 30 -10.98 -6.62 2.99
CA MET A 30 -11.88 -7.62 2.38
C MET A 30 -12.68 -7.06 1.20
N SER A 31 -13.02 -5.76 1.19
CA SER A 31 -13.75 -5.13 0.09
C SER A 31 -12.90 -5.00 -1.17
N GLU A 32 -11.61 -4.73 -1.04
CA GLU A 32 -10.67 -4.64 -2.17
C GLU A 32 -10.38 -6.00 -2.79
N PHE A 33 -10.29 -7.06 -1.96
CA PHE A 33 -10.05 -8.43 -2.45
C PHE A 33 -11.31 -9.16 -2.92
N SER A 34 -12.52 -8.65 -2.62
CA SER A 34 -13.78 -9.29 -3.03
C SER A 34 -14.01 -9.29 -4.55
N LEU A 35 -13.28 -8.49 -5.30
CA LEU A 35 -13.33 -8.46 -6.77
C LEU A 35 -12.66 -9.67 -7.43
N HIS A 36 -11.87 -10.46 -6.70
CA HIS A 36 -11.21 -11.65 -7.21
C HIS A 36 -11.73 -12.92 -6.53
N LYS A 37 -11.89 -14.02 -7.27
CA LYS A 37 -12.43 -15.34 -6.85
C LYS A 37 -11.77 -16.03 -5.64
N LYS A 38 -10.99 -15.29 -4.81
CA LYS A 38 -10.17 -15.81 -3.69
C LYS A 38 -10.75 -15.55 -2.29
N VAL A 39 -11.92 -14.95 -2.17
CA VAL A 39 -12.52 -14.47 -0.89
C VAL A 39 -12.52 -15.53 0.23
N GLU A 40 -12.76 -16.81 -0.09
CA GLU A 40 -12.77 -17.89 0.92
C GLU A 40 -11.35 -18.21 1.44
N ARG A 41 -10.34 -18.23 0.57
CA ARG A 41 -8.93 -18.47 0.96
C ARG A 41 -8.40 -17.36 1.85
N ASP A 42 -8.76 -16.13 1.55
CA ASP A 42 -8.26 -14.94 2.24
C ASP A 42 -8.94 -14.79 3.61
N ASN A 43 -10.22 -15.11 3.74
CA ASN A 43 -10.90 -15.19 5.03
C ASN A 43 -10.25 -16.23 5.96
N LEU A 44 -9.99 -17.43 5.44
CA LEU A 44 -9.37 -18.50 6.21
C LEU A 44 -7.92 -18.13 6.61
N PHE A 45 -7.19 -17.45 5.74
CA PHE A 45 -5.86 -16.95 6.03
C PHE A 45 -5.91 -15.89 7.15
N TYR A 46 -6.83 -14.90 7.05
CA TYR A 46 -7.04 -13.91 8.09
C TYR A 46 -7.35 -14.55 9.46
N GLU A 47 -8.31 -15.48 9.49
CA GLU A 47 -8.71 -16.14 10.73
C GLU A 47 -7.56 -16.96 11.35
N ARG A 48 -6.77 -17.65 10.54
CA ARG A 48 -5.58 -18.37 10.99
C ARG A 48 -4.51 -17.41 11.51
N THR A 49 -4.28 -16.30 10.84
CA THR A 49 -3.29 -15.29 11.23
C THR A 49 -3.69 -14.67 12.57
N VAL A 50 -4.93 -14.25 12.73
CA VAL A 50 -5.45 -13.70 14.00
C VAL A 50 -5.42 -14.78 15.12
N SER A 51 -5.77 -16.03 14.82
CA SER A 51 -5.68 -17.14 15.78
C SER A 51 -4.24 -17.40 16.22
N GLU A 52 -3.27 -17.28 15.33
CA GLU A 52 -1.83 -17.48 15.61
C GLU A 52 -1.27 -16.37 16.48
N PHE A 53 -1.59 -15.11 16.17
CA PHE A 53 -1.02 -13.93 16.83
C PHE A 53 -1.90 -13.36 17.93
N GLY A 54 -3.13 -13.84 18.10
CA GLY A 54 -4.06 -13.41 19.13
C GLY A 54 -4.73 -12.07 18.85
N GLU A 55 -5.46 -11.57 19.85
CA GLU A 55 -6.15 -10.28 19.78
C GLU A 55 -5.19 -9.11 19.94
N PHE A 56 -5.61 -7.94 19.46
CA PHE A 56 -4.89 -6.69 19.56
C PHE A 56 -5.69 -5.70 20.42
N PRO A 57 -5.06 -4.98 21.36
CA PRO A 57 -5.73 -3.98 22.17
C PRO A 57 -6.41 -2.89 21.32
N ALA A 58 -7.65 -2.56 21.66
CA ALA A 58 -8.45 -1.57 20.90
C ALA A 58 -7.80 -0.19 20.86
N GLU A 59 -7.01 0.16 21.88
CA GLU A 59 -6.24 1.40 21.93
C GLU A 59 -5.28 1.56 20.75
N LEU A 60 -4.83 0.45 20.15
CA LEU A 60 -3.88 0.47 19.04
C LEU A 60 -4.51 0.91 17.71
N LYS A 61 -5.83 0.99 17.63
CA LYS A 61 -6.54 1.41 16.43
C LYS A 61 -6.04 2.77 15.91
N ILE A 62 -5.70 3.70 16.81
CA ILE A 62 -5.15 5.01 16.44
C ILE A 62 -3.83 4.93 15.66
N PHE A 63 -3.04 3.89 15.85
CA PHE A 63 -1.77 3.70 15.15
C PHE A 63 -1.91 2.90 13.85
N CYS A 64 -3.09 2.29 13.62
CA CYS A 64 -3.31 1.28 12.60
C CYS A 64 -4.45 1.61 11.64
N THR A 65 -5.17 2.72 11.82
CA THR A 65 -6.17 3.19 10.86
C THR A 65 -5.48 3.69 9.60
N MET A 66 -5.95 3.25 8.44
CA MET A 66 -5.43 3.66 7.14
C MET A 66 -5.84 5.09 6.78
N ASN A 67 -4.94 5.79 6.10
CA ASN A 67 -5.21 7.08 5.45
C ASN A 67 -5.70 6.86 4.00
N GLU A 68 -5.83 7.95 3.24
CA GLU A 68 -6.26 7.91 1.82
C GLU A 68 -5.25 7.20 0.89
N ASP A 69 -4.00 7.03 1.33
CA ASP A 69 -2.93 6.33 0.58
C ASP A 69 -2.76 4.86 1.02
N ASP A 70 -3.75 4.30 1.74
CA ASP A 70 -3.74 2.95 2.31
C ASP A 70 -2.56 2.67 3.26
N LEU A 71 -1.98 3.72 3.85
CA LEU A 71 -0.91 3.61 4.84
C LEU A 71 -1.46 3.85 6.25
N THR A 72 -0.97 3.05 7.20
CA THR A 72 -1.19 3.32 8.62
C THR A 72 -0.14 4.31 9.15
N PHE A 73 -0.38 4.83 10.34
CA PHE A 73 0.64 5.63 11.04
C PHE A 73 1.95 4.83 11.22
N LEU A 74 1.86 3.56 11.59
CA LEU A 74 3.04 2.71 11.79
C LEU A 74 3.80 2.48 10.48
N ASP A 75 3.10 2.26 9.34
CA ASP A 75 3.72 2.13 8.03
C ASP A 75 4.49 3.41 7.67
N THR A 76 3.83 4.56 7.80
CA THR A 76 4.42 5.87 7.48
C THR A 76 5.65 6.13 8.33
N LEU A 77 5.53 5.97 9.65
CA LEU A 77 6.66 6.18 10.56
C LEU A 77 7.84 5.26 10.28
N TYR A 78 7.56 3.99 9.99
CA TYR A 78 8.62 3.02 9.66
C TYR A 78 9.39 3.45 8.41
N PHE A 79 8.70 3.80 7.34
CA PHE A 79 9.35 4.21 6.11
C PHE A 79 10.09 5.55 6.26
N ASP A 80 9.54 6.52 6.99
CA ASP A 80 10.21 7.79 7.28
C ASP A 80 11.52 7.61 8.08
N LEU A 81 11.53 6.67 9.03
CA LEU A 81 12.74 6.33 9.78
C LEU A 81 13.73 5.52 8.94
N LEU A 82 13.23 4.64 8.06
CA LEU A 82 14.07 3.87 7.15
C LEU A 82 14.76 4.76 6.11
N GLU A 83 14.13 5.87 5.69
CA GLU A 83 14.77 6.88 4.84
C GLU A 83 15.96 7.58 5.52
N GLN A 84 15.91 7.71 6.85
CA GLN A 84 16.98 8.31 7.64
C GLN A 84 18.10 7.30 7.94
N ASP A 85 17.75 6.03 8.15
CA ASP A 85 18.67 4.94 8.44
C ASP A 85 18.20 3.64 7.80
N ILE A 86 18.81 3.26 6.68
CA ILE A 86 18.50 2.02 5.96
C ILE A 86 18.78 0.76 6.80
N GLU A 87 19.64 0.84 7.82
CA GLU A 87 19.95 -0.24 8.74
C GLU A 87 18.98 -0.29 9.96
N LEU A 88 17.88 0.47 9.91
CA LEU A 88 16.89 0.51 10.98
C LEU A 88 16.47 -0.90 11.43
N THR A 89 16.68 -1.17 12.71
CA THR A 89 16.28 -2.43 13.36
C THR A 89 14.96 -2.27 14.10
N PHE A 90 14.31 -3.39 14.45
CA PHE A 90 13.12 -3.37 15.32
C PHE A 90 13.41 -2.65 16.66
N GLN A 91 14.57 -2.90 17.25
CA GLN A 91 14.97 -2.26 18.53
C GLN A 91 15.09 -0.73 18.37
N ALA A 92 15.70 -0.26 17.29
CA ALA A 92 15.82 1.17 17.02
C ALA A 92 14.45 1.81 16.73
N PHE A 93 13.58 1.13 15.97
CA PHE A 93 12.21 1.55 15.73
C PHE A 93 11.40 1.63 17.04
N SER A 94 11.43 0.57 17.86
CA SER A 94 10.76 0.54 19.16
C SER A 94 11.25 1.63 20.11
N ALA A 95 12.56 1.87 20.16
CA ALA A 95 13.15 2.94 20.97
C ALA A 95 12.64 4.33 20.56
N LYS A 96 12.41 4.57 19.26
CA LYS A 96 11.78 5.81 18.79
C LYS A 96 10.35 5.97 19.28
N LEU A 97 9.60 4.89 19.37
CA LEU A 97 8.24 4.92 19.92
C LEU A 97 8.22 5.18 21.45
N GLU A 98 9.33 4.93 22.16
CA GLU A 98 9.46 5.27 23.59
C GLU A 98 9.64 6.76 23.86
N GLU A 99 10.01 7.56 22.86
CA GLU A 99 10.10 9.00 22.94
C GLU A 99 8.68 9.62 22.89
N GLU A 100 8.04 9.85 24.04
CA GLU A 100 6.62 10.26 24.14
C GLU A 100 6.29 11.49 23.29
N GLU A 101 7.06 12.57 23.42
CA GLU A 101 6.81 13.80 22.67
C GLU A 101 7.02 13.61 21.15
N PHE A 102 7.99 12.79 20.76
CA PHE A 102 8.18 12.42 19.37
C PHE A 102 6.97 11.64 18.84
N LEU A 103 6.56 10.58 19.54
CA LEU A 103 5.40 9.77 19.15
C LEU A 103 4.14 10.62 19.02
N LYS A 104 3.88 11.47 20.01
CA LYS A 104 2.73 12.37 20.03
C LYS A 104 2.74 13.33 18.84
N GLN A 105 3.89 13.96 18.58
CA GLN A 105 4.06 14.85 17.44
C GLN A 105 3.83 14.15 16.10
N GLN A 106 4.38 12.93 15.90
CA GLN A 106 4.24 12.20 14.64
C GLN A 106 2.80 11.74 14.41
N VAL A 107 2.07 11.29 15.44
CA VAL A 107 0.65 10.92 15.33
C VAL A 107 -0.20 12.11 14.85
N PHE A 108 -0.03 13.28 15.45
CA PHE A 108 -0.81 14.45 15.04
C PHE A 108 -0.40 15.00 13.67
N ARG A 109 0.87 14.86 13.30
CA ARG A 109 1.32 15.15 11.93
C ARG A 109 0.66 14.22 10.91
N PHE A 110 0.60 12.92 11.19
CA PHE A 110 -0.02 11.92 10.32
C PHE A 110 -1.52 12.20 10.10
N TYR A 111 -2.27 12.40 11.20
CA TYR A 111 -3.72 12.55 11.12
C TYR A 111 -4.18 13.94 10.66
N LEU A 112 -3.51 15.00 11.07
CA LEU A 112 -3.98 16.35 10.90
C LEU A 112 -3.02 17.26 10.12
N GLY A 113 -1.83 16.78 9.76
CA GLY A 113 -0.80 17.57 9.08
C GLY A 113 -0.25 18.73 9.93
N ILE A 114 -0.36 18.67 11.27
CA ILE A 114 -0.01 19.79 12.14
C ILE A 114 1.15 19.50 13.08
N ASP A 115 1.90 20.56 13.41
CA ASP A 115 2.79 20.60 14.55
C ASP A 115 1.99 20.99 15.80
N ILE A 116 2.08 20.19 16.86
CA ILE A 116 1.39 20.42 18.12
C ILE A 116 2.22 21.18 19.15
N THR A 117 3.47 21.52 18.85
CA THR A 117 4.38 22.24 19.76
C THR A 117 3.76 23.58 20.17
N GLY A 118 3.62 23.77 21.47
CA GLY A 118 3.05 25.00 22.03
C GLY A 118 1.56 25.21 21.83
N LYS A 119 0.84 24.25 21.23
CA LYS A 119 -0.62 24.32 21.07
C LYS A 119 -1.36 23.94 22.35
N THR A 120 -2.44 24.64 22.61
CA THR A 120 -3.35 24.33 23.70
C THR A 120 -4.25 23.15 23.38
N MET A 121 -4.80 22.51 24.42
CA MET A 121 -5.79 21.45 24.26
C MET A 121 -7.00 21.89 23.41
N LEU A 122 -7.44 23.13 23.55
CA LEU A 122 -8.58 23.66 22.79
C LEU A 122 -8.25 23.73 21.29
N GLU A 123 -7.08 24.27 20.92
CA GLU A 123 -6.65 24.33 19.52
C GLU A 123 -6.51 22.94 18.88
N ILE A 124 -6.04 21.95 19.64
CA ILE A 124 -5.97 20.58 19.18
C ILE A 124 -7.38 20.00 19.01
N ALA A 125 -8.27 20.21 19.99
CA ALA A 125 -9.64 19.72 19.95
C ALA A 125 -10.41 20.28 18.74
N GLU A 126 -10.27 21.56 18.43
CA GLU A 126 -10.86 22.20 17.26
C GLU A 126 -10.36 21.59 15.94
N LYS A 127 -9.06 21.27 15.86
CA LYS A 127 -8.49 20.61 14.68
C LYS A 127 -8.96 19.18 14.52
N VAL A 128 -9.06 18.42 15.61
CA VAL A 128 -9.60 17.06 15.63
C VAL A 128 -11.07 17.07 15.20
N ASP A 129 -11.88 17.96 15.79
CA ASP A 129 -13.31 18.05 15.49
C ASP A 129 -13.57 18.40 14.02
N GLY A 130 -12.80 19.34 13.46
CA GLY A 130 -12.87 19.76 12.05
C GLY A 130 -12.29 18.74 11.05
N SER A 131 -11.74 17.61 11.50
CA SER A 131 -11.19 16.60 10.63
C SER A 131 -12.28 15.69 10.02
N TYR A 132 -11.97 15.00 8.92
CA TYR A 132 -12.90 14.10 8.24
C TYR A 132 -12.98 12.69 8.87
N TYR A 133 -12.16 12.42 9.88
CA TYR A 133 -12.14 11.11 10.54
C TYR A 133 -13.44 10.81 11.30
N SER A 134 -13.69 9.51 11.52
CA SER A 134 -14.84 9.04 12.29
C SER A 134 -14.79 9.55 13.75
N GLU A 135 -15.94 9.67 14.40
CA GLU A 135 -16.02 10.08 15.79
C GLU A 135 -15.21 9.18 16.74
N GLU A 136 -15.08 7.90 16.38
CA GLU A 136 -14.24 6.96 17.13
C GLU A 136 -12.76 7.37 17.07
N ILE A 137 -12.25 7.68 15.88
CA ILE A 137 -10.84 8.11 15.71
C ILE A 137 -10.61 9.49 16.35
N LYS A 138 -11.55 10.42 16.22
CA LYS A 138 -11.48 11.72 16.90
C LYS A 138 -11.38 11.55 18.43
N HIS A 139 -12.21 10.67 18.98
CA HIS A 139 -12.16 10.37 20.41
C HIS A 139 -10.81 9.72 20.84
N LEU A 140 -10.28 8.80 20.04
CA LEU A 140 -8.98 8.18 20.30
C LEU A 140 -7.84 9.22 20.22
N LEU A 141 -7.86 10.13 19.24
CA LEU A 141 -6.88 11.23 19.12
C LEU A 141 -6.86 12.13 20.34
N LEU A 142 -8.03 12.57 20.81
CA LEU A 142 -8.14 13.41 22.01
C LEU A 142 -7.70 12.67 23.27
N SER A 143 -8.09 11.40 23.40
CA SER A 143 -7.68 10.56 24.52
C SER A 143 -6.17 10.32 24.54
N PHE A 144 -5.58 10.09 23.36
CA PHE A 144 -4.13 9.97 23.19
C PHE A 144 -3.41 11.28 23.52
N TYR A 145 -3.93 12.43 23.09
CA TYR A 145 -3.35 13.72 23.43
C TYR A 145 -3.26 13.95 24.94
N ILE A 146 -4.31 13.53 25.68
CA ILE A 146 -4.40 13.71 27.15
C ILE A 146 -3.52 12.72 27.91
N LYS A 147 -3.43 11.48 27.44
CA LYS A 147 -2.74 10.37 28.12
C LYS A 147 -1.88 9.56 27.17
N PRO A 148 -0.88 10.17 26.52
CA PRO A 148 -0.06 9.51 25.50
C PRO A 148 0.68 8.30 26.08
N GLU A 149 1.14 8.36 27.32
CA GLU A 149 1.89 7.31 28.00
C GLU A 149 1.08 5.99 28.14
N LYS A 150 -0.25 6.06 28.21
CA LYS A 150 -1.11 4.87 28.25
C LYS A 150 -1.04 4.13 26.92
N TYR A 151 -1.23 4.84 25.82
CA TYR A 151 -1.25 4.26 24.48
C TYR A 151 0.15 3.78 24.05
N GLN A 152 1.17 4.57 24.38
CA GLN A 152 2.56 4.25 24.12
C GLN A 152 2.97 2.93 24.78
N LYS A 153 2.66 2.76 26.07
CA LYS A 153 2.97 1.52 26.81
C LYS A 153 2.27 0.31 26.19
N VAL A 154 0.99 0.45 25.83
CA VAL A 154 0.23 -0.64 25.20
C VAL A 154 0.85 -0.97 23.84
N LEU A 155 1.19 0.04 23.02
CA LEU A 155 1.81 -0.15 21.72
C LEU A 155 3.14 -0.91 21.83
N ILE A 156 4.06 -0.42 22.66
CA ILE A 156 5.41 -1.00 22.80
C ILE A 156 5.32 -2.43 23.33
N TYR A 157 4.50 -2.67 24.36
CA TYR A 157 4.34 -4.01 24.92
C TYR A 157 3.79 -4.99 23.88
N ASP A 158 2.77 -4.60 23.14
CA ASP A 158 2.15 -5.45 22.13
C ASP A 158 3.10 -5.69 20.94
N LEU A 159 3.81 -4.66 20.45
CA LEU A 159 4.80 -4.78 19.37
C LEU A 159 5.92 -5.77 19.74
N ILE A 160 6.47 -5.68 20.94
CA ILE A 160 7.52 -6.61 21.41
C ILE A 160 6.96 -8.05 21.48
N SER A 161 5.74 -8.21 21.98
CA SER A 161 5.09 -9.52 22.05
C SER A 161 4.85 -10.12 20.65
N LYS A 162 4.31 -9.34 19.73
CA LYS A 162 4.03 -9.78 18.35
C LYS A 162 5.31 -10.04 17.55
N GLU A 163 6.35 -9.23 17.73
CA GLU A 163 7.67 -9.45 17.13
C GLU A 163 8.27 -10.79 17.56
N ALA A 164 8.23 -11.12 18.86
CA ALA A 164 8.70 -12.42 19.35
C ALA A 164 7.89 -13.60 18.77
N MET A 165 6.57 -13.45 18.64
CA MET A 165 5.71 -14.46 18.00
C MET A 165 6.03 -14.60 16.52
N LEU A 166 6.25 -13.49 15.81
CA LEU A 166 6.59 -13.45 14.40
C LEU A 166 7.97 -14.08 14.15
N THR A 167 8.94 -13.80 14.98
CA THR A 167 10.27 -14.44 14.91
C THR A 167 10.15 -15.96 14.99
N ASN A 168 9.36 -16.50 15.92
CA ASN A 168 9.08 -17.93 16.00
C ASN A 168 8.32 -18.45 14.76
N TYR A 169 7.40 -17.66 14.22
CA TYR A 169 6.68 -18.00 12.99
C TYR A 169 7.64 -18.13 11.79
N TYR A 170 8.57 -17.21 11.61
CA TYR A 170 9.60 -17.27 10.58
C TYR A 170 10.51 -18.49 10.74
N GLN A 171 10.92 -18.80 11.95
CA GLN A 171 11.74 -19.99 12.22
C GLN A 171 11.02 -21.28 11.82
N ARG A 172 9.73 -21.42 12.13
CA ARG A 172 8.92 -22.58 11.75
C ARG A 172 8.70 -22.69 10.22
N ASN A 173 8.66 -21.55 9.54
CA ASN A 173 8.41 -21.45 8.11
C ASN A 173 9.68 -21.15 7.29
N PHE A 174 10.87 -21.40 7.84
CA PHE A 174 12.14 -21.11 7.19
C PHE A 174 12.25 -21.71 5.77
N LYS A 175 11.76 -22.91 5.57
CA LYS A 175 11.78 -23.56 4.24
C LYS A 175 10.97 -22.79 3.19
N THR A 176 9.88 -22.15 3.59
CA THR A 176 9.06 -21.31 2.69
C THR A 176 9.83 -20.07 2.27
N VAL A 177 10.51 -19.43 3.23
CA VAL A 177 11.38 -18.26 2.94
C VAL A 177 12.50 -18.63 1.98
N THR A 178 13.23 -19.72 2.27
CA THR A 178 14.33 -20.19 1.41
C THR A 178 13.84 -20.51 0.01
N LYS A 179 12.74 -21.25 -0.12
CA LYS A 179 12.15 -21.57 -1.42
C LYS A 179 11.78 -20.30 -2.21
N ALA A 180 11.16 -19.32 -1.57
CA ALA A 180 10.80 -18.07 -2.23
C ALA A 180 12.04 -17.27 -2.68
N GLN A 181 13.14 -17.32 -1.92
CA GLN A 181 14.41 -16.70 -2.31
C GLN A 181 15.06 -17.42 -3.51
N GLU A 182 15.15 -18.75 -3.46
CA GLU A 182 15.72 -19.57 -4.56
C GLU A 182 14.95 -19.32 -5.87
N THR A 183 13.62 -19.26 -5.79
CA THR A 183 12.79 -19.01 -6.96
C THR A 183 12.98 -17.57 -7.49
N PHE A 184 13.18 -16.59 -6.62
CA PHE A 184 13.48 -15.22 -7.04
C PHE A 184 14.78 -15.12 -7.84
N GLU A 185 15.81 -15.87 -7.48
CA GLU A 185 17.09 -15.90 -8.20
C GLU A 185 16.95 -16.52 -9.60
N GLU A 186 15.98 -17.41 -9.80
CA GLU A 186 15.68 -18.06 -11.09
C GLU A 186 14.80 -17.19 -11.99
N ASP A 187 13.92 -16.36 -11.39
CA ASP A 187 13.00 -15.51 -12.11
C ASP A 187 13.66 -14.17 -12.49
N ASN A 188 13.53 -13.76 -13.75
CA ASN A 188 14.01 -12.45 -14.19
C ASN A 188 13.04 -11.36 -13.75
N ILE A 189 13.02 -11.04 -12.45
CA ILE A 189 12.12 -10.04 -11.85
C ILE A 189 12.54 -8.60 -12.18
N ASP A 190 13.69 -8.39 -12.79
CA ASP A 190 14.18 -7.07 -13.22
C ASP A 190 13.16 -6.29 -14.07
N SER A 191 12.25 -7.01 -14.76
CA SER A 191 11.15 -6.39 -15.51
C SER A 191 10.08 -5.73 -14.62
N PHE A 192 9.97 -6.15 -13.36
CA PHE A 192 9.01 -5.62 -12.38
C PHE A 192 9.65 -4.59 -11.44
N ILE A 193 10.98 -4.63 -11.28
CA ILE A 193 11.77 -3.72 -10.48
C ILE A 193 12.36 -2.67 -11.41
N ASN A 194 11.56 -1.70 -11.82
CA ASN A 194 11.99 -0.63 -12.72
C ASN A 194 12.81 0.46 -11.98
N SER A 195 13.85 0.06 -11.26
CA SER A 195 14.75 0.98 -10.57
C SER A 195 16.20 0.80 -11.04
N LYS A 196 16.93 1.92 -11.11
CA LYS A 196 18.37 1.95 -11.40
C LYS A 196 19.22 1.89 -10.14
N LYS A 197 18.59 1.82 -8.96
CA LYS A 197 19.24 1.79 -7.65
C LYS A 197 19.58 0.35 -7.25
N GLU A 198 20.53 0.19 -6.36
CA GLU A 198 20.84 -1.11 -5.74
C GLU A 198 19.58 -1.67 -5.08
N THR A 199 19.24 -2.92 -5.38
CA THR A 199 18.00 -3.53 -4.90
C THR A 199 18.25 -4.40 -3.67
N LEU A 200 17.55 -4.08 -2.59
CA LEU A 200 17.51 -4.84 -1.34
C LEU A 200 16.17 -5.59 -1.27
N CYS A 201 16.22 -6.92 -1.38
CA CYS A 201 15.04 -7.76 -1.35
C CYS A 201 14.78 -8.39 0.01
N SER A 202 13.52 -8.62 0.34
CA SER A 202 13.10 -9.35 1.53
C SER A 202 11.85 -10.19 1.24
N ILE A 203 11.70 -11.30 1.97
CA ILE A 203 10.51 -12.15 1.88
C ILE A 203 9.61 -11.88 3.08
N ALA A 204 8.31 -11.66 2.82
CA ALA A 204 7.25 -11.55 3.80
C ALA A 204 6.39 -12.83 3.83
N LEU A 205 6.05 -13.32 5.00
CA LEU A 205 5.26 -14.55 5.21
C LEU A 205 3.79 -14.27 5.53
N ILE A 206 3.49 -13.12 6.14
CA ILE A 206 2.13 -12.70 6.47
C ILE A 206 1.51 -11.96 5.28
N ALA A 207 2.23 -10.99 4.72
CA ALA A 207 1.85 -10.30 3.50
C ALA A 207 2.15 -11.13 2.24
N LYS A 208 1.79 -12.41 2.26
CA LYS A 208 2.25 -13.45 1.34
C LYS A 208 1.96 -13.21 -0.14
N ASN A 209 0.89 -12.49 -0.47
CA ASN A 209 0.43 -12.19 -1.83
C ASN A 209 0.74 -10.74 -2.24
N MET A 210 1.76 -10.11 -1.65
CA MET A 210 2.10 -8.73 -1.94
C MET A 210 3.46 -8.61 -2.61
N ILE A 211 3.58 -7.59 -3.45
CA ILE A 211 4.85 -7.13 -4.01
C ILE A 211 4.90 -5.63 -3.78
N ILE A 212 5.86 -5.20 -2.97
CA ILE A 212 6.07 -3.80 -2.61
C ILE A 212 7.45 -3.41 -3.07
N SER A 213 7.53 -2.30 -3.79
CA SER A 213 8.80 -1.69 -4.20
C SER A 213 8.77 -0.23 -3.80
N ARG A 214 9.79 0.21 -3.04
CA ARG A 214 9.94 1.59 -2.60
C ARG A 214 11.38 2.04 -2.69
N GLU A 215 11.60 3.17 -3.34
CA GLU A 215 12.91 3.80 -3.36
C GLU A 215 13.18 4.53 -2.04
N ILE A 216 14.28 4.20 -1.38
CA ILE A 216 14.69 4.73 -0.08
C ILE A 216 16.16 5.13 -0.19
N GLY A 217 16.43 6.43 -0.16
CA GLY A 217 17.78 6.94 -0.37
C GLY A 217 18.39 6.44 -1.69
N GLU A 218 19.50 5.71 -1.61
CA GLU A 218 20.23 5.15 -2.77
C GLU A 218 19.77 3.72 -3.13
N TYR A 219 18.82 3.18 -2.38
CA TYR A 219 18.35 1.80 -2.52
C TYR A 219 16.93 1.73 -3.09
N ASN A 220 16.62 0.60 -3.71
CA ASN A 220 15.26 0.16 -3.97
C ASN A 220 14.94 -1.02 -3.04
N VAL A 221 14.09 -0.80 -2.04
CA VAL A 221 13.66 -1.85 -1.11
C VAL A 221 12.47 -2.58 -1.70
N VAL A 222 12.60 -3.89 -1.91
CA VAL A 222 11.58 -4.75 -2.46
C VAL A 222 11.18 -5.80 -1.43
N ILE A 223 9.90 -5.81 -1.06
CA ILE A 223 9.34 -6.80 -0.15
C ILE A 223 8.40 -7.69 -0.98
N LEU A 224 8.72 -8.98 -1.02
CA LEU A 224 7.97 -9.98 -1.75
C LEU A 224 7.24 -10.89 -0.77
N GLY A 225 5.95 -11.05 -0.93
CA GLY A 225 5.21 -12.10 -0.22
C GLY A 225 5.69 -13.47 -0.63
N SER A 226 5.60 -14.46 0.27
CA SER A 226 6.06 -15.83 -0.01
C SER A 226 5.38 -16.48 -1.21
N ASP A 227 4.18 -16.03 -1.56
CA ASP A 227 3.37 -16.51 -2.69
C ASP A 227 3.39 -15.49 -3.86
N TYR A 228 4.39 -14.62 -3.94
CA TYR A 228 4.50 -13.56 -4.95
C TYR A 228 4.39 -14.07 -6.39
N GLN A 229 4.83 -15.30 -6.66
CA GLN A 229 4.72 -15.92 -7.98
C GLN A 229 3.27 -16.12 -8.40
N GLU A 230 2.37 -16.49 -7.47
CA GLU A 230 0.94 -16.56 -7.77
C GLU A 230 0.42 -15.19 -8.21
N VAL A 231 0.90 -14.10 -7.58
CA VAL A 231 0.55 -12.72 -7.95
C VAL A 231 1.09 -12.37 -9.34
N LEU A 232 2.33 -12.79 -9.65
CA LEU A 232 2.90 -12.55 -10.98
C LEU A 232 2.16 -13.35 -12.05
N GLN A 233 1.91 -14.65 -11.80
CA GLN A 233 1.16 -15.50 -12.72
C GLN A 233 -0.28 -15.03 -12.89
N GLU A 234 -0.91 -14.47 -11.86
CA GLU A 234 -2.21 -13.85 -11.97
C GLU A 234 -2.14 -12.56 -12.78
N ARG A 235 -1.15 -11.70 -12.52
CA ARG A 235 -0.91 -10.51 -13.37
C ARG A 235 -0.56 -10.90 -14.81
N GLU A 236 0.06 -12.05 -15.02
CA GLU A 236 0.31 -12.61 -16.35
C GLU A 236 -0.91 -13.38 -16.90
N SER A 237 -1.75 -14.00 -16.04
CA SER A 237 -2.96 -14.74 -16.37
C SER A 237 -4.24 -13.93 -16.24
N ASP A 238 -4.27 -12.84 -15.45
CA ASP A 238 -5.19 -11.72 -15.58
C ASP A 238 -4.89 -10.87 -16.85
N GLY A 239 -3.87 -11.21 -17.56
CA GLY A 239 -4.03 -11.42 -18.98
C GLY A 239 -5.09 -12.49 -19.26
N GLU A 240 -6.33 -12.40 -18.75
CA GLU A 240 -7.51 -12.73 -19.55
C GLU A 240 -7.21 -12.11 -20.89
N ALA A 241 -7.20 -12.95 -21.94
CA ALA A 241 -6.89 -12.45 -23.29
C ALA A 241 -7.58 -11.11 -23.40
N PRO A 242 -6.82 -10.00 -23.48
CA PRO A 242 -7.31 -8.69 -23.06
C PRO A 242 -8.63 -8.48 -23.75
N ASP A 243 -9.67 -8.00 -23.07
CA ASP A 243 -11.01 -7.91 -23.65
C ASP A 243 -10.93 -7.11 -24.95
N LEU A 244 -10.56 -7.80 -26.04
CA LEU A 244 -10.44 -7.19 -27.37
C LEU A 244 -11.76 -6.57 -27.82
N ILE A 245 -12.90 -7.11 -27.32
CA ILE A 245 -14.23 -6.55 -27.63
C ILE A 245 -14.43 -5.26 -26.84
N GLY A 246 -14.14 -5.27 -25.54
CA GLY A 246 -14.17 -4.06 -24.70
C GLY A 246 -13.20 -3.00 -25.20
N PHE A 247 -11.96 -3.40 -25.51
CA PHE A 247 -10.96 -2.52 -26.14
C PHE A 247 -11.50 -1.90 -27.43
N GLY A 248 -12.04 -2.70 -28.36
CA GLY A 248 -12.64 -2.21 -29.59
C GLY A 248 -13.82 -1.25 -29.34
N LYS A 249 -14.70 -1.55 -28.38
CA LYS A 249 -15.80 -0.66 -27.99
C LYS A 249 -15.30 0.67 -27.40
N VAL A 250 -14.28 0.63 -26.56
CA VAL A 250 -13.70 1.85 -25.98
C VAL A 250 -13.01 2.66 -27.07
N MET A 251 -12.23 2.05 -27.95
CA MET A 251 -11.49 2.72 -29.02
C MET A 251 -12.37 3.20 -30.19
N SER A 252 -13.64 2.76 -30.27
CA SER A 252 -14.56 3.21 -31.31
C SER A 252 -15.07 4.65 -31.13
N GLU A 253 -14.83 5.26 -29.97
CA GLU A 253 -15.28 6.62 -29.64
C GLU A 253 -14.11 7.61 -29.76
N GLN A 254 -14.28 8.60 -30.66
CA GLN A 254 -13.22 9.55 -30.99
C GLN A 254 -12.66 10.32 -29.78
N ASN A 255 -13.52 10.73 -28.84
CA ASN A 255 -13.10 11.45 -27.64
C ASN A 255 -12.12 10.65 -26.80
N ARG A 256 -12.25 9.31 -26.72
CA ARG A 256 -11.38 8.45 -25.93
C ARG A 256 -9.99 8.31 -26.56
N VAL A 257 -9.93 8.26 -27.90
CA VAL A 257 -8.65 8.31 -28.62
C VAL A 257 -7.94 9.64 -28.35
N VAL A 258 -8.67 10.76 -28.41
CA VAL A 258 -8.11 12.08 -28.08
C VAL A 258 -7.65 12.16 -26.62
N ILE A 259 -8.35 11.53 -25.67
CA ILE A 259 -7.90 11.44 -24.27
C ILE A 259 -6.56 10.72 -24.17
N LEU A 260 -6.37 9.60 -24.89
CA LEU A 260 -5.09 8.88 -24.88
C LEU A 260 -3.96 9.76 -25.43
N ASP A 261 -4.18 10.47 -26.54
CA ASP A 261 -3.20 11.39 -27.12
C ASP A 261 -2.81 12.49 -26.13
N MET A 262 -3.79 13.06 -25.41
CA MET A 262 -3.54 14.05 -24.35
C MET A 262 -2.72 13.47 -23.20
N LEU A 263 -3.01 12.23 -22.77
CA LEU A 263 -2.29 11.57 -21.68
C LEU A 263 -0.87 11.14 -22.09
N LEU A 264 -0.65 10.82 -23.37
CA LEU A 264 0.69 10.60 -23.91
C LEU A 264 1.54 11.87 -23.84
N GLU A 265 0.95 13.03 -24.22
CA GLU A 265 1.64 14.33 -24.24
C GLU A 265 1.94 14.84 -22.82
N HIS A 266 0.98 14.73 -21.92
CA HIS A 266 1.04 15.37 -20.60
C HIS A 266 1.33 14.39 -19.44
N LYS A 267 1.50 13.10 -19.71
CA LYS A 267 1.74 12.00 -18.77
C LYS A 267 0.58 11.74 -17.80
N GLU A 268 0.00 12.78 -17.24
CA GLU A 268 -1.10 12.72 -16.28
C GLU A 268 -1.97 13.98 -16.38
N LEU A 269 -3.29 13.83 -16.33
CA LEU A 269 -4.26 14.94 -16.36
C LEU A 269 -5.43 14.68 -15.42
N SER A 270 -5.98 15.76 -14.84
CA SER A 270 -7.22 15.68 -14.06
C SER A 270 -8.46 15.58 -14.95
N THR A 271 -9.57 15.07 -14.38
CA THR A 271 -10.87 15.05 -15.06
C THR A 271 -11.27 16.43 -15.61
N SER A 272 -11.04 17.48 -14.82
CA SER A 272 -11.36 18.86 -15.19
C SER A 272 -10.48 19.38 -16.34
N ASP A 273 -9.21 19.01 -16.38
CA ASP A 273 -8.30 19.38 -17.46
C ASP A 273 -8.69 18.72 -18.77
N ILE A 274 -9.02 17.42 -18.71
CA ILE A 274 -9.50 16.67 -19.87
C ILE A 274 -10.83 17.25 -20.37
N ALA A 275 -11.80 17.52 -19.49
CA ALA A 275 -13.07 18.13 -19.86
C ALA A 275 -12.89 19.46 -20.59
N ARG A 276 -12.03 20.34 -20.06
CA ARG A 276 -11.70 21.63 -20.64
C ARG A 276 -11.08 21.51 -22.03
N ARG A 277 -10.14 20.57 -22.20
CA ARG A 277 -9.42 20.34 -23.46
C ARG A 277 -10.32 19.73 -24.54
N LEU A 278 -11.16 18.76 -24.14
CA LEU A 278 -12.16 18.16 -25.02
C LEU A 278 -13.36 19.07 -25.32
N LYS A 279 -13.51 20.18 -24.57
CA LYS A 279 -14.68 21.09 -24.64
C LYS A 279 -16.00 20.38 -24.36
N VAL A 280 -15.98 19.46 -23.38
CA VAL A 280 -17.18 18.73 -22.90
C VAL A 280 -17.43 19.05 -21.42
N SER A 281 -18.59 18.62 -20.90
CA SER A 281 -18.83 18.72 -19.46
C SER A 281 -17.92 17.79 -18.66
N VAL A 282 -17.65 18.15 -17.39
CA VAL A 282 -16.85 17.31 -16.48
C VAL A 282 -17.48 15.90 -16.34
N ASN A 283 -18.81 15.82 -16.29
CA ASN A 283 -19.53 14.54 -16.22
C ASN A 283 -19.32 13.70 -17.50
N ALA A 284 -19.30 14.31 -18.67
CA ALA A 284 -19.05 13.60 -19.92
C ALA A 284 -17.60 13.09 -19.99
N ALA A 285 -16.62 13.92 -19.58
CA ALA A 285 -15.23 13.48 -19.48
C ALA A 285 -15.08 12.34 -18.49
N TYR A 286 -15.69 12.44 -17.30
CA TYR A 286 -15.68 11.40 -16.29
C TYR A 286 -16.28 10.08 -16.79
N TYR A 287 -17.37 10.12 -17.54
CA TYR A 287 -17.95 8.94 -18.18
C TYR A 287 -16.97 8.25 -19.14
N HIS A 288 -16.28 9.01 -20.00
CA HIS A 288 -15.27 8.45 -20.89
C HIS A 288 -14.09 7.83 -20.10
N LEU A 289 -13.60 8.54 -19.09
CA LEU A 289 -12.50 8.09 -18.26
C LEU A 289 -12.83 6.82 -17.47
N ASN A 290 -14.02 6.72 -16.88
CA ASN A 290 -14.46 5.51 -16.20
C ASN A 290 -14.51 4.30 -17.14
N MET A 291 -15.13 4.44 -18.32
CA MET A 291 -15.15 3.34 -19.30
C MET A 291 -13.75 2.87 -19.72
N MET A 292 -12.77 3.78 -19.75
CA MET A 292 -11.38 3.43 -20.06
C MET A 292 -10.68 2.79 -18.85
N THR A 293 -11.03 3.20 -17.64
CA THR A 293 -10.53 2.62 -16.40
C THR A 293 -11.14 1.24 -16.12
N ASP A 294 -12.43 1.06 -16.42
CA ASP A 294 -13.15 -0.21 -16.22
C ASP A 294 -12.57 -1.39 -17.02
N ILE A 295 -11.80 -1.10 -18.07
CA ILE A 295 -11.06 -2.10 -18.86
C ILE A 295 -9.53 -1.97 -18.68
N ASP A 296 -9.09 -1.35 -17.62
CA ASP A 296 -7.67 -1.18 -17.26
C ASP A 296 -6.80 -0.41 -18.26
N MET A 297 -7.38 0.36 -19.18
CA MET A 297 -6.61 1.23 -20.09
C MET A 297 -5.91 2.37 -19.37
N LEU A 298 -6.49 2.84 -18.27
CA LEU A 298 -5.99 3.96 -17.47
C LEU A 298 -5.82 3.54 -16.01
N PHE A 299 -4.78 4.09 -15.39
CA PHE A 299 -4.72 4.19 -13.93
C PHE A 299 -5.35 5.49 -13.48
N SER A 300 -6.02 5.46 -12.32
CA SER A 300 -6.53 6.65 -11.64
C SER A 300 -5.90 6.79 -10.26
N ARG A 301 -5.69 8.03 -9.83
CA ARG A 301 -5.34 8.35 -8.44
C ARG A 301 -6.12 9.55 -7.95
N ASN A 302 -6.41 9.57 -6.67
CA ASN A 302 -7.06 10.69 -6.02
C ASN A 302 -6.02 11.63 -5.41
N GLU A 303 -6.26 12.94 -5.55
CA GLU A 303 -5.51 13.98 -4.85
C GLU A 303 -6.51 14.99 -4.29
N GLY A 304 -6.86 14.82 -3.03
CA GLY A 304 -7.97 15.53 -2.39
C GLY A 304 -9.30 15.25 -3.11
N ARG A 305 -9.91 16.29 -3.68
CA ARG A 305 -11.17 16.16 -4.45
C ARG A 305 -10.96 15.99 -5.96
N THR A 306 -9.73 15.84 -6.40
CA THR A 306 -9.38 15.79 -7.82
C THR A 306 -8.91 14.39 -8.16
N VAL A 307 -9.47 13.81 -9.22
CA VAL A 307 -9.02 12.52 -9.77
C VAL A 307 -8.12 12.77 -10.95
N TYR A 308 -6.93 12.18 -10.93
CA TYR A 308 -5.95 12.22 -12.01
C TYR A 308 -5.89 10.86 -12.71
N PHE A 309 -5.63 10.90 -14.01
CA PHE A 309 -5.55 9.72 -14.86
C PHE A 309 -4.24 9.70 -15.64
N LYS A 310 -3.70 8.48 -15.82
CA LYS A 310 -2.54 8.21 -16.67
C LYS A 310 -2.75 6.90 -17.44
N ILE A 311 -2.05 6.74 -18.56
CA ILE A 311 -2.11 5.52 -19.36
C ILE A 311 -1.53 4.33 -18.58
N ASN A 312 -2.17 3.18 -18.70
CA ASN A 312 -1.64 1.89 -18.26
C ASN A 312 -0.88 1.22 -19.42
N PRO A 313 0.45 1.28 -19.47
CA PRO A 313 1.20 0.70 -20.57
C PRO A 313 1.11 -0.82 -20.64
N ASN A 314 0.86 -1.49 -19.51
CA ASN A 314 0.75 -2.96 -19.44
C ASN A 314 -0.49 -3.44 -20.19
N HIS A 315 -1.62 -2.71 -20.11
CA HIS A 315 -2.83 -3.03 -20.88
C HIS A 315 -2.54 -3.02 -22.39
N PHE A 316 -1.87 -1.97 -22.89
CA PHE A 316 -1.53 -1.87 -24.31
C PHE A 316 -0.52 -2.93 -24.75
N ALA A 317 0.44 -3.31 -23.90
CA ALA A 317 1.35 -4.42 -24.16
C ALA A 317 0.60 -5.76 -24.27
N ALA A 318 -0.38 -6.01 -23.38
CA ALA A 318 -1.22 -7.20 -23.42
C ALA A 318 -2.11 -7.24 -24.68
N ILE A 319 -2.74 -6.10 -25.08
CA ILE A 319 -3.50 -5.99 -26.33
C ILE A 319 -2.61 -6.30 -27.53
N ARG A 320 -1.42 -5.72 -27.61
CA ARG A 320 -0.47 -6.00 -28.68
C ARG A 320 -0.16 -7.49 -28.79
N LYS A 321 0.22 -8.13 -27.67
CA LYS A 321 0.50 -9.57 -27.60
C LYS A 321 -0.69 -10.43 -28.06
N ALA A 322 -1.91 -10.04 -27.66
CA ALA A 322 -3.11 -10.76 -28.05
C ALA A 322 -3.45 -10.62 -29.54
N LEU A 323 -3.06 -9.50 -30.16
CA LEU A 323 -3.26 -9.29 -31.61
C LEU A 323 -2.20 -9.99 -32.48
N GLU A 324 -1.01 -10.33 -31.93
CA GLU A 324 0.07 -11.02 -32.64
C GLU A 324 -0.39 -12.36 -33.24
N LYS A 325 -1.35 -13.05 -32.62
CA LYS A 325 -1.93 -14.30 -33.15
C LYS A 325 -2.70 -14.14 -34.47
N TYR A 326 -3.04 -12.91 -34.86
CA TYR A 326 -3.75 -12.58 -36.11
C TYR A 326 -2.84 -12.01 -37.19
N MET A 327 -1.57 -11.76 -36.89
CA MET A 327 -0.56 -11.25 -37.79
C MET A 327 0.39 -12.35 -38.26
#